data_9998b8a6bba73519dec87e18f62cbbf0
#
_entry.id   9998b8a6bba73519dec87e18f62cbbf0
#
_cell.length_a   1.000
_cell.length_b   1.000
_cell.length_c   1.000
_cell.angle_alpha   90.00
_cell.angle_beta   90.00
_cell.angle_gamma   90.00
#
_symmetry.space_group_name_H-M   'P 1'
#
loop_
_entity.id
_entity.type
_entity.pdbx_description
1 polymer ?
#
loop_
_entity_poly.entity_id
_entity_poly.type
_entity_poly.pdbx_seq_one_letter_code
_entity_poly.pdbx_strand_id
1 'polypeptide(L)'
;MEVDLVRLDPGLPVPERVHPDDAGLDLCARTDVEIAPGERALVGTGVAVAVPTGYAAFVCPRSGLAAREGLGLLNAPGTIDAGYRGEIQVCLVNHDPRQPVVLRRGDRVAQLVIQRVELPTVRVVDELPASGRGAGGFGSTGGWSRTGDLGPLMSRNGHGQGIEEPARAADGAAVDDHGRVRPAAEEL
;
A
#
# COMPACT_ATOMS: atom_id res chain seq x y z
N MET A 1 -16.65 18.86 -10.25
CA MET A 1 -15.50 18.22 -10.91
C MET A 1 -16.03 17.05 -11.73
N GLU A 2 -15.62 16.92 -12.96
CA GLU A 2 -15.93 15.78 -13.83
C GLU A 2 -14.68 14.94 -14.02
N VAL A 3 -14.84 13.63 -14.21
CA VAL A 3 -13.78 12.68 -14.48
C VAL A 3 -14.20 11.84 -15.69
N ASP A 4 -13.37 11.86 -16.72
CA ASP A 4 -13.61 11.05 -17.91
C ASP A 4 -13.39 9.58 -17.58
N LEU A 5 -14.31 8.72 -18.06
CA LEU A 5 -14.27 7.28 -17.88
C LEU A 5 -14.51 6.57 -19.21
N VAL A 6 -13.68 5.58 -19.49
CA VAL A 6 -13.87 4.67 -20.62
C VAL A 6 -14.34 3.32 -20.10
N ARG A 7 -15.43 2.80 -20.66
CA ARG A 7 -15.91 1.43 -20.43
C ARG A 7 -15.18 0.50 -21.38
N LEU A 8 -14.24 -0.26 -20.84
CA LEU A 8 -13.53 -1.32 -21.59
C LEU A 8 -14.39 -2.58 -21.71
N ASP A 9 -15.41 -2.69 -20.84
CA ASP A 9 -16.42 -3.73 -20.89
C ASP A 9 -17.82 -3.13 -20.79
N PRO A 10 -18.49 -2.87 -21.93
CA PRO A 10 -19.83 -2.29 -21.95
C PRO A 10 -20.92 -3.14 -21.29
N GLY A 11 -20.67 -4.43 -21.07
CA GLY A 11 -21.59 -5.32 -20.37
C GLY A 11 -21.60 -5.18 -18.83
N LEU A 12 -20.69 -4.36 -18.27
CA LEU A 12 -20.70 -4.02 -16.86
C LEU A 12 -21.37 -2.66 -16.60
N PRO A 13 -21.93 -2.42 -15.42
CA PRO A 13 -22.45 -1.10 -15.05
C PRO A 13 -21.33 -0.05 -15.03
N VAL A 14 -21.70 1.22 -15.23
CA VAL A 14 -20.79 2.34 -14.97
C VAL A 14 -20.59 2.41 -13.45
N PRO A 15 -19.36 2.63 -12.95
CA PRO A 15 -19.14 2.88 -11.54
C PRO A 15 -19.97 4.05 -11.03
N GLU A 16 -20.80 3.80 -10.02
CA GLU A 16 -21.70 4.80 -9.46
C GLU A 16 -21.75 4.73 -7.93
N ARG A 17 -22.27 5.77 -7.31
CA ARG A 17 -22.56 5.81 -5.89
C ARG A 17 -23.89 5.15 -5.63
N VAL A 18 -23.98 4.36 -4.57
CA VAL A 18 -25.27 3.78 -4.13
C VAL A 18 -26.15 4.88 -3.53
N HIS A 19 -25.52 5.78 -2.74
CA HIS A 19 -26.18 6.97 -2.19
C HIS A 19 -25.51 8.24 -2.70
N PRO A 20 -26.24 9.34 -2.90
CA PRO A 20 -25.68 10.57 -3.46
C PRO A 20 -24.46 11.12 -2.71
N ASP A 21 -24.41 10.91 -1.40
CA ASP A 21 -23.35 11.41 -0.51
C ASP A 21 -22.22 10.40 -0.26
N ASP A 22 -22.27 9.21 -0.87
CA ASP A 22 -21.18 8.25 -0.78
C ASP A 22 -19.89 8.79 -1.42
N ALA A 23 -18.77 8.59 -0.77
CA ALA A 23 -17.47 8.99 -1.30
C ALA A 23 -17.00 8.08 -2.45
N GLY A 24 -17.34 6.79 -2.37
CA GLY A 24 -16.87 5.75 -3.29
C GLY A 24 -17.79 5.48 -4.46
N LEU A 25 -17.21 5.22 -5.62
CA LEU A 25 -17.87 4.65 -6.79
C LEU A 25 -17.60 3.14 -6.80
N ASP A 26 -18.65 2.31 -6.84
CA ASP A 26 -18.47 0.86 -6.81
C ASP A 26 -17.77 0.34 -8.09
N LEU A 27 -16.77 -0.50 -7.92
CA LEU A 27 -16.06 -1.21 -8.99
C LEU A 27 -16.47 -2.68 -8.99
N CYS A 28 -16.83 -3.18 -10.17
CA CYS A 28 -17.30 -4.55 -10.36
C CYS A 28 -16.20 -5.46 -10.92
N ALA A 29 -16.24 -6.74 -10.57
CA ALA A 29 -15.39 -7.76 -11.21
C ALA A 29 -15.76 -7.95 -12.68
N ARG A 30 -14.76 -7.92 -13.57
CA ARG A 30 -14.97 -8.14 -15.00
C ARG A 30 -15.19 -9.61 -15.36
N THR A 31 -14.66 -10.52 -14.56
CA THR A 31 -14.72 -11.97 -14.77
C THR A 31 -15.03 -12.68 -13.45
N ASP A 32 -15.51 -13.91 -13.57
CA ASP A 32 -15.56 -14.81 -12.41
C ASP A 32 -14.14 -15.10 -11.92
N VAL A 33 -13.98 -15.17 -10.60
CA VAL A 33 -12.72 -15.54 -9.96
C VAL A 33 -12.97 -16.25 -8.64
N GLU A 34 -12.18 -17.29 -8.38
CA GLU A 34 -12.12 -17.96 -7.08
C GLU A 34 -10.76 -17.70 -6.46
N ILE A 35 -10.76 -17.27 -5.21
CA ILE A 35 -9.55 -16.94 -4.44
C ILE A 35 -9.50 -17.89 -3.24
N ALA A 36 -8.57 -18.84 -3.28
CA ALA A 36 -8.38 -19.79 -2.18
C ALA A 36 -7.91 -19.06 -0.89
N PRO A 37 -8.05 -19.71 0.28
CA PRO A 37 -7.56 -19.17 1.56
C PRO A 37 -6.10 -18.74 1.49
N GLY A 38 -5.82 -17.48 1.89
CA GLY A 38 -4.48 -16.91 1.88
C GLY A 38 -3.95 -16.51 0.50
N GLU A 39 -4.64 -16.80 -0.58
CA GLU A 39 -4.25 -16.48 -1.94
C GLU A 39 -4.72 -15.08 -2.38
N ARG A 40 -4.19 -14.61 -3.51
CA ARG A 40 -4.55 -13.34 -4.14
C ARG A 40 -4.87 -13.50 -5.61
N ALA A 41 -5.69 -12.58 -6.11
CA ALA A 41 -5.99 -12.49 -7.53
C ALA A 41 -5.98 -11.04 -8.01
N LEU A 42 -5.51 -10.82 -9.23
CA LEU A 42 -5.61 -9.53 -9.91
C LEU A 42 -6.88 -9.55 -10.77
N VAL A 43 -7.84 -8.70 -10.43
CA VAL A 43 -9.18 -8.69 -11.04
C VAL A 43 -9.38 -7.39 -11.80
N GLY A 44 -9.64 -7.48 -13.10
CA GLY A 44 -10.02 -6.33 -13.92
C GLY A 44 -11.41 -5.81 -13.56
N THR A 45 -11.63 -4.51 -13.75
CA THR A 45 -12.92 -3.86 -13.46
C THR A 45 -13.67 -3.42 -14.72
N GLY A 46 -13.05 -3.57 -15.88
CA GLY A 46 -13.65 -3.18 -17.17
C GLY A 46 -13.75 -1.66 -17.38
N VAL A 47 -13.04 -0.86 -16.58
CA VAL A 47 -13.02 0.60 -16.72
C VAL A 47 -11.61 1.18 -16.64
N ALA A 48 -11.41 2.31 -17.33
CA ALA A 48 -10.26 3.18 -17.21
C ALA A 48 -10.74 4.61 -16.97
N VAL A 49 -9.98 5.40 -16.21
CA VAL A 49 -10.33 6.78 -15.87
C VAL A 49 -9.21 7.75 -16.18
N ALA A 50 -9.58 9.01 -16.46
CA ALA A 50 -8.64 10.12 -16.57
C ALA A 50 -8.79 11.02 -15.34
N VAL A 51 -8.00 10.75 -14.32
CA VAL A 51 -7.98 11.57 -13.10
C VAL A 51 -7.33 12.92 -13.43
N PRO A 52 -7.95 14.07 -13.08
CA PRO A 52 -7.37 15.39 -13.31
C PRO A 52 -6.09 15.63 -12.50
N THR A 53 -5.17 16.43 -13.02
CA THR A 53 -3.98 16.89 -12.29
C THR A 53 -4.35 17.56 -10.97
N GLY A 54 -3.62 17.26 -9.90
CA GLY A 54 -3.93 17.70 -8.52
C GLY A 54 -4.92 16.81 -7.78
N TYR A 55 -5.32 15.69 -8.42
CA TYR A 55 -6.12 14.64 -7.80
C TYR A 55 -5.47 13.27 -7.99
N ALA A 56 -5.82 12.34 -7.13
CA ALA A 56 -5.58 10.92 -7.29
C ALA A 56 -6.87 10.16 -7.05
N ALA A 57 -7.00 8.99 -7.67
CA ALA A 57 -8.07 8.07 -7.30
C ALA A 57 -7.49 6.91 -6.49
N PHE A 58 -8.23 6.51 -5.45
CA PHE A 58 -7.83 5.43 -4.55
C PHE A 58 -8.82 4.28 -4.67
N VAL A 59 -8.30 3.11 -4.99
CA VAL A 59 -9.05 1.87 -4.93
C VAL A 59 -9.02 1.38 -3.49
N CYS A 60 -10.20 1.34 -2.86
CA CYS A 60 -10.38 0.97 -1.47
C CYS A 60 -11.20 -0.33 -1.34
N PRO A 61 -10.96 -1.12 -0.28
CA PRO A 61 -11.78 -2.29 -0.01
C PRO A 61 -13.22 -1.89 0.34
N ARG A 62 -14.16 -2.83 0.18
CA ARG A 62 -15.53 -2.68 0.64
C ARG A 62 -15.65 -3.29 2.03
N SER A 63 -16.07 -2.49 3.00
CA SER A 63 -16.19 -2.90 4.41
C SER A 63 -17.04 -4.15 4.60
N GLY A 64 -18.14 -4.28 3.82
CA GLY A 64 -19.02 -5.44 3.89
C GLY A 64 -18.35 -6.76 3.46
N LEU A 65 -17.52 -6.73 2.40
CA LEU A 65 -16.75 -7.90 1.96
C LEU A 65 -15.62 -8.23 2.93
N ALA A 66 -14.93 -7.19 3.42
CA ALA A 66 -13.87 -7.37 4.39
C ALA A 66 -14.38 -8.03 5.68
N ALA A 67 -15.52 -7.58 6.20
CA ALA A 67 -16.07 -8.07 7.46
C ALA A 67 -16.71 -9.46 7.36
N ARG A 68 -17.37 -9.78 6.24
CA ARG A 68 -18.10 -11.06 6.11
C ARG A 68 -17.27 -12.16 5.47
N GLU A 69 -16.47 -11.82 4.47
CA GLU A 69 -15.76 -12.79 3.63
C GLU A 69 -14.24 -12.76 3.86
N GLY A 70 -13.74 -11.86 4.71
CA GLY A 70 -12.30 -11.68 4.85
C GLY A 70 -11.60 -11.19 3.58
N LEU A 71 -12.34 -10.64 2.61
CA LEU A 71 -11.78 -10.18 1.35
C LEU A 71 -11.19 -8.78 1.51
N GLY A 72 -9.90 -8.65 1.26
CA GLY A 72 -9.16 -7.39 1.31
C GLY A 72 -8.52 -7.01 -0.03
N LEU A 73 -7.93 -5.82 -0.06
CA LEU A 73 -7.00 -5.41 -1.10
C LEU A 73 -5.58 -5.51 -0.55
N LEU A 74 -4.72 -6.24 -1.25
CA LEU A 74 -3.34 -6.47 -0.82
C LEU A 74 -2.53 -5.17 -0.74
N ASN A 75 -2.78 -4.23 -1.64
CA ASN A 75 -2.10 -2.94 -1.75
C ASN A 75 -3.02 -1.76 -1.37
N ALA A 76 -3.94 -1.95 -0.44
CA ALA A 76 -4.89 -0.89 -0.06
C ALA A 76 -4.21 0.31 0.63
N PRO A 77 -4.56 1.55 0.25
CA PRO A 77 -5.33 1.90 -0.94
C PRO A 77 -4.49 1.79 -2.22
N GLY A 78 -5.06 1.20 -3.26
CA GLY A 78 -4.43 1.19 -4.59
C GLY A 78 -4.47 2.59 -5.21
N THR A 79 -3.33 3.19 -5.51
CA THR A 79 -3.24 4.56 -6.05
C THR A 79 -3.33 4.56 -7.57
N ILE A 80 -4.23 5.37 -8.10
CA ILE A 80 -4.38 5.67 -9.53
C ILE A 80 -3.97 7.12 -9.76
N ASP A 81 -2.83 7.29 -10.39
CA ASP A 81 -2.25 8.59 -10.69
C ASP A 81 -2.99 9.33 -11.81
N ALA A 82 -2.91 10.65 -11.82
CA ALA A 82 -3.51 11.50 -12.85
C ALA A 82 -3.03 11.16 -14.28
N GLY A 83 -1.82 10.62 -14.45
CA GLY A 83 -1.26 10.19 -15.73
C GLY A 83 -1.64 8.77 -16.17
N TYR A 84 -2.23 7.96 -15.30
CA TYR A 84 -2.59 6.58 -15.63
C TYR A 84 -3.81 6.54 -16.58
N ARG A 85 -3.78 5.64 -17.57
CA ARG A 85 -4.84 5.45 -18.58
C ARG A 85 -5.20 3.99 -18.82
N GLY A 86 -4.56 3.06 -18.08
CA GLY A 86 -4.87 1.63 -18.19
C GLY A 86 -6.16 1.24 -17.48
N GLU A 87 -6.57 -0.01 -17.66
CA GLU A 87 -7.67 -0.60 -16.90
C GLU A 87 -7.38 -0.55 -15.40
N ILE A 88 -8.35 -0.13 -14.60
CA ILE A 88 -8.28 -0.27 -13.15
C ILE A 88 -8.36 -1.77 -12.81
N GLN A 89 -7.32 -2.28 -12.22
CA GLN A 89 -7.25 -3.65 -11.71
C GLN A 89 -7.17 -3.65 -10.21
N VAL A 90 -7.82 -4.62 -9.56
CA VAL A 90 -7.89 -4.73 -8.10
C VAL A 90 -7.13 -5.98 -7.67
N CYS A 91 -6.10 -5.79 -6.84
CA CYS A 91 -5.35 -6.90 -6.25
C CYS A 91 -6.06 -7.38 -4.98
N LEU A 92 -6.94 -8.33 -5.13
CA LEU A 92 -7.72 -8.92 -4.02
C LEU A 92 -6.92 -9.98 -3.28
N VAL A 93 -7.13 -10.09 -1.98
CA VAL A 93 -6.55 -11.12 -1.12
C VAL A 93 -7.63 -11.71 -0.22
N ASN A 94 -7.67 -13.04 -0.13
CA ASN A 94 -8.56 -13.77 0.77
C ASN A 94 -7.84 -13.99 2.11
N HIS A 95 -8.29 -13.33 3.16
CA HIS A 95 -7.79 -13.48 4.53
C HIS A 95 -8.54 -14.55 5.34
N ASP A 96 -9.62 -15.13 4.81
CA ASP A 96 -10.26 -16.27 5.47
C ASP A 96 -9.30 -17.47 5.45
N PRO A 97 -9.07 -18.13 6.59
CA PRO A 97 -8.13 -19.24 6.67
C PRO A 97 -8.68 -20.58 6.16
N ARG A 98 -9.97 -20.66 5.81
CA ARG A 98 -10.65 -21.94 5.54
C ARG A 98 -11.52 -21.92 4.29
N GLN A 99 -12.16 -20.79 3.97
CA GLN A 99 -13.15 -20.74 2.90
C GLN A 99 -12.60 -19.98 1.68
N PRO A 100 -12.77 -20.51 0.46
CA PRO A 100 -12.49 -19.76 -0.74
C PRO A 100 -13.52 -18.62 -0.90
N VAL A 101 -13.10 -17.51 -1.46
CA VAL A 101 -13.99 -16.42 -1.89
C VAL A 101 -14.27 -16.59 -3.37
N VAL A 102 -15.54 -16.76 -3.71
CA VAL A 102 -15.99 -16.89 -5.10
C VAL A 102 -16.70 -15.59 -5.51
N LEU A 103 -16.13 -14.90 -6.49
CA LEU A 103 -16.69 -13.69 -7.08
C LEU A 103 -17.22 -14.00 -8.46
N ARG A 104 -18.36 -13.44 -8.81
CA ARG A 104 -18.93 -13.54 -10.15
C ARG A 104 -18.75 -12.22 -10.90
N ARG A 105 -18.71 -12.31 -12.22
CA ARG A 105 -18.75 -11.11 -13.07
C ARG A 105 -19.91 -10.20 -12.66
N GLY A 106 -19.62 -8.93 -12.45
CA GLY A 106 -20.60 -7.93 -11.99
C GLY A 106 -20.68 -7.76 -10.47
N ASP A 107 -20.06 -8.65 -9.68
CA ASP A 107 -19.97 -8.43 -8.23
C ASP A 107 -19.14 -7.19 -7.92
N ARG A 108 -19.63 -6.38 -6.98
CA ARG A 108 -18.94 -5.19 -6.50
C ARG A 108 -17.81 -5.58 -5.57
N VAL A 109 -16.56 -5.45 -6.01
CA VAL A 109 -15.36 -5.97 -5.34
C VAL A 109 -14.53 -4.91 -4.63
N ALA A 110 -14.64 -3.66 -5.07
CA ALA A 110 -13.90 -2.53 -4.52
C ALA A 110 -14.69 -1.23 -4.70
N GLN A 111 -14.16 -0.13 -4.23
CA GLN A 111 -14.69 1.21 -4.47
C GLN A 111 -13.58 2.17 -4.87
N LEU A 112 -13.89 3.09 -5.78
CA LEU A 112 -12.99 4.14 -6.27
C LEU A 112 -13.33 5.46 -5.58
N VAL A 113 -12.39 6.02 -4.84
CA VAL A 113 -12.51 7.31 -4.16
C VAL A 113 -11.55 8.31 -4.80
N ILE A 114 -12.05 9.45 -5.26
CA ILE A 114 -11.23 10.49 -5.90
C ILE A 114 -11.02 11.61 -4.89
N GLN A 115 -9.74 11.95 -4.65
CA GLN A 115 -9.35 12.94 -3.67
C GLN A 115 -8.36 13.95 -4.28
N ARG A 116 -8.40 15.17 -3.77
CA ARG A 116 -7.37 16.16 -4.03
C ARG A 116 -6.09 15.76 -3.31
N VAL A 117 -4.95 15.89 -3.98
CA VAL A 117 -3.63 15.59 -3.43
C VAL A 117 -2.69 16.77 -3.63
N GLU A 118 -1.81 16.98 -2.66
CA GLU A 118 -0.70 17.92 -2.80
C GLU A 118 0.42 17.26 -3.60
N LEU A 119 1.08 18.05 -4.46
CA LEU A 119 2.22 17.62 -5.26
C LEU A 119 3.46 18.43 -4.83
N PRO A 120 4.02 18.15 -3.64
CA PRO A 120 5.11 18.92 -3.09
C PRO A 120 6.41 18.71 -3.87
N THR A 121 7.21 19.77 -3.99
CA THR A 121 8.61 19.64 -4.40
C THR A 121 9.44 19.18 -3.21
N VAL A 122 10.17 18.10 -3.36
CA VAL A 122 11.08 17.58 -2.33
C VAL A 122 12.37 18.40 -2.35
N ARG A 123 12.75 18.95 -1.19
CA ARG A 123 14.03 19.63 -0.96
C ARG A 123 14.89 18.76 -0.05
N VAL A 124 16.05 18.35 -0.54
CA VAL A 124 17.02 17.61 0.26
C VAL A 124 17.71 18.61 1.22
N VAL A 125 17.79 18.26 2.48
CA VAL A 125 18.44 19.02 3.55
C VAL A 125 19.29 18.08 4.39
N ASP A 126 20.32 18.61 5.05
CA ASP A 126 21.20 17.81 5.92
C ASP A 126 20.52 17.47 7.25
N GLU A 127 19.63 18.37 7.74
CA GLU A 127 18.89 18.17 8.98
C GLU A 127 17.43 18.62 8.83
N LEU A 128 16.53 17.90 9.50
CA LEU A 128 15.11 18.29 9.59
C LEU A 128 14.93 19.31 10.72
N PRO A 129 13.96 20.24 10.61
CA PRO A 129 13.60 21.14 11.69
C PRO A 129 13.23 20.36 12.96
N ALA A 130 13.65 20.89 14.10
CA ALA A 130 13.29 20.31 15.41
C ALA A 130 11.76 20.24 15.59
N SER A 131 11.27 19.17 16.20
CA SER A 131 9.87 19.01 16.55
C SER A 131 9.71 18.48 17.96
N GLY A 132 8.57 18.77 18.60
CA GLY A 132 8.30 18.27 19.96
C GLY A 132 8.21 16.74 20.07
N ARG A 133 7.98 16.04 18.95
CA ARG A 133 7.96 14.57 18.89
C ARG A 133 9.34 13.98 18.59
N GLY A 134 10.23 14.73 17.94
CA GLY A 134 11.54 14.25 17.51
C GLY A 134 11.44 12.96 16.67
N ALA A 135 12.30 11.99 16.96
CA ALA A 135 12.34 10.68 16.31
C ALA A 135 11.34 9.65 16.91
N GLY A 136 10.50 10.04 17.87
CA GLY A 136 9.54 9.14 18.51
C GLY A 136 8.55 8.53 17.53
N GLY A 137 8.62 7.18 17.35
CA GLY A 137 7.74 6.38 16.48
C GLY A 137 6.89 5.40 17.28
N PHE A 138 6.48 4.35 16.66
CA PHE A 138 5.73 3.17 17.12
C PHE A 138 5.37 3.12 18.62
N GLY A 139 4.20 3.69 18.99
CA GLY A 139 3.71 3.66 20.37
C GLY A 139 4.21 4.78 21.28
N SER A 140 4.95 5.79 20.74
CA SER A 140 5.45 6.94 21.53
C SER A 140 4.34 7.76 22.22
N THR A 141 3.09 7.64 21.78
CA THR A 141 1.91 8.32 22.35
C THR A 141 1.10 7.44 23.31
N GLY A 142 1.62 6.25 23.65
CA GLY A 142 0.84 5.26 24.38
C GLY A 142 -0.19 4.59 23.48
N GLY A 143 -1.01 3.72 24.04
CA GLY A 143 -2.01 3.00 23.28
C GLY A 143 -2.70 1.92 24.12
N TRP A 144 -2.78 0.74 23.59
CA TRP A 144 -3.46 -0.38 24.17
C TRP A 144 -2.79 -0.86 25.48
N SER A 145 -3.50 -0.75 26.61
CA SER A 145 -3.09 -1.34 27.89
C SER A 145 -3.55 -2.79 27.94
N ARG A 146 -2.62 -3.71 28.04
CA ARG A 146 -2.93 -5.10 28.36
C ARG A 146 -3.40 -5.19 29.81
N THR A 147 -4.67 -5.41 30.02
CA THR A 147 -5.18 -5.93 31.30
C THR A 147 -4.95 -7.45 31.29
N GLY A 148 -3.85 -7.89 31.87
CA GLY A 148 -3.47 -9.29 31.97
C GLY A 148 -1.96 -9.46 31.92
N ASP A 149 -1.42 -9.95 33.01
CA ASP A 149 -0.01 -10.30 33.18
C ASP A 149 0.38 -11.42 32.20
N LEU A 150 0.81 -11.02 31.01
CA LEU A 150 1.55 -11.93 30.15
C LEU A 150 2.99 -11.89 30.62
N GLY A 151 3.35 -12.88 31.44
CA GLY A 151 4.65 -13.04 32.06
C GLY A 151 5.87 -12.79 31.15
N PRO A 152 7.10 -13.10 31.56
CA PRO A 152 8.37 -12.50 31.12
C PRO A 152 8.72 -12.54 29.63
N LEU A 153 7.91 -13.15 28.78
CA LEU A 153 8.17 -13.34 27.34
C LEU A 153 8.05 -12.04 26.49
N MET A 154 7.42 -10.99 27.02
CA MET A 154 7.25 -9.72 26.27
C MET A 154 8.15 -8.58 26.73
N SER A 155 9.01 -8.82 27.71
CA SER A 155 9.96 -7.81 28.20
C SER A 155 11.25 -7.74 27.35
N ARG A 156 11.32 -8.46 26.23
CA ARG A 156 12.54 -8.51 25.39
C ARG A 156 12.58 -7.54 24.22
N ASN A 157 11.59 -6.70 24.04
CA ASN A 157 11.76 -5.51 23.21
C ASN A 157 12.15 -4.33 24.11
N GLY A 158 13.26 -4.54 24.80
CA GLY A 158 14.00 -3.49 25.49
C GLY A 158 14.45 -2.45 24.47
N HIS A 159 14.18 -1.26 24.81
CA HIS A 159 14.69 0.02 24.37
C HIS A 159 16.02 -0.06 23.66
N GLY A 160 16.12 0.69 22.59
CA GLY A 160 17.31 0.93 21.82
C GLY A 160 18.58 1.02 22.67
N GLN A 161 19.31 -0.06 22.66
CA GLN A 161 20.76 0.07 22.76
C GLN A 161 21.19 0.65 21.43
N GLY A 162 21.82 1.84 21.52
CA GLY A 162 22.46 2.45 20.38
C GLY A 162 23.25 1.38 19.63
N ILE A 163 23.12 1.39 18.33
CA ILE A 163 24.00 0.68 17.47
C ILE A 163 25.36 1.29 17.75
N GLU A 164 26.18 0.65 18.61
CA GLU A 164 27.60 0.91 18.65
C GLU A 164 28.08 0.59 17.24
N GLU A 165 28.52 1.61 16.53
CA GLU A 165 29.29 1.41 15.30
C GLU A 165 30.43 0.43 15.61
N PRO A 166 30.58 -0.68 14.87
CA PRO A 166 31.75 -1.50 15.03
C PRO A 166 32.96 -0.61 14.71
N ALA A 167 33.90 -0.56 15.64
CA ALA A 167 35.17 0.14 15.47
C ALA A 167 35.72 -0.15 14.09
N ARG A 168 35.95 0.90 13.29
CA ARG A 168 36.64 0.82 12.00
C ARG A 168 37.98 0.15 12.22
N ALA A 169 38.12 -1.10 11.81
CA ALA A 169 39.41 -1.69 11.57
C ALA A 169 40.05 -0.88 10.43
N ALA A 170 41.19 -0.29 10.74
CA ALA A 170 42.04 0.37 9.76
C ALA A 170 42.67 -0.68 8.86
N ASP A 171 42.06 -0.96 7.72
CA ASP A 171 42.72 -1.65 6.63
C ASP A 171 42.60 -0.75 5.40
N GLY A 172 43.80 -0.21 5.04
CA GLY A 172 43.97 0.71 3.93
C GLY A 172 43.83 -0.01 2.59
N ALA A 173 42.61 -0.08 2.10
CA ALA A 173 42.38 -0.36 0.69
C ALA A 173 42.47 0.95 -0.10
N ALA A 174 43.50 1.12 -0.93
CA ALA A 174 43.67 2.26 -1.83
C ALA A 174 42.58 2.21 -2.91
N VAL A 175 41.79 3.27 -3.02
CA VAL A 175 40.86 3.48 -4.12
C VAL A 175 41.52 4.38 -5.18
N ASP A 176 41.18 4.13 -6.46
CA ASP A 176 41.64 4.99 -7.57
C ASP A 176 40.81 6.31 -7.61
N ASP A 177 41.26 7.27 -8.44
CA ASP A 177 40.65 8.59 -8.62
C ASP A 177 39.19 8.53 -9.16
N HIS A 178 38.65 7.32 -9.38
CA HIS A 178 37.28 7.06 -9.83
C HIS A 178 36.48 6.20 -8.84
N GLY A 179 36.98 6.01 -7.59
CA GLY A 179 36.24 5.36 -6.50
C GLY A 179 36.16 3.83 -6.60
N ARG A 180 37.04 3.15 -7.33
CA ARG A 180 37.09 1.69 -7.46
C ARG A 180 38.16 1.07 -6.56
N VAL A 181 37.74 0.04 -5.80
CA VAL A 181 38.64 -0.76 -4.96
C VAL A 181 39.53 -1.63 -5.86
N ARG A 182 40.84 -1.54 -5.71
CA ARG A 182 41.79 -2.41 -6.42
C ARG A 182 41.86 -3.79 -5.74
N PRO A 183 41.83 -4.90 -6.50
CA PRO A 183 42.08 -6.23 -5.92
C PRO A 183 43.54 -6.36 -5.49
N ALA A 184 43.76 -7.04 -4.35
CA ALA A 184 45.10 -7.38 -3.88
C ALA A 184 45.82 -8.29 -4.91
N ALA A 185 47.06 -7.94 -5.24
CA ALA A 185 47.90 -8.77 -6.09
C ALA A 185 48.26 -10.08 -5.37
N GLU A 186 47.97 -11.21 -5.98
CA GLU A 186 48.51 -12.51 -5.58
C GLU A 186 50.02 -12.51 -5.88
N GLU A 187 50.81 -12.65 -4.85
CA GLU A 187 52.24 -13.01 -5.00
C GLU A 187 52.37 -14.52 -5.22
N LEU A 188 53.08 -14.87 -6.28
CA LEU A 188 53.61 -16.21 -6.60
C LEU A 188 54.75 -16.60 -5.66
#